data_ba6269bd7a9cf73912333a346289f2b8
#
_entry.id   ba6269bd7a9cf73912333a346289f2b8
#
_cell.length_a   1.000
_cell.length_b   1.000
_cell.length_c   1.000
_cell.angle_alpha   90.00
_cell.angle_beta   90.00
_cell.angle_gamma   90.00
#
_symmetry.space_group_name_H-M   'P 1'
#
loop_
_entity.id
_entity.type
_entity.pdbx_description
1 polymer ?
#
loop_
_entity_poly.entity_id
_entity_poly.type
_entity_poly.pdbx_seq_one_letter_code
_entity_poly.pdbx_strand_id
1 'polypeptide(L)'
;MRRKISEKLVEWQNRKGRHPLILRGARQVGKTFLVRELATGFDNYLEVNFEEDGSVSELFKSKNPQTVCELLEAKFDVPMVDGKSLLFLDELQDAEPCVLESLRYFYEKRPGLHVVAAGSLLELLRAWMPTRRRVICPSQFDCSAWRA
;
A
#
# COMPACT_ATOMS: atom_id res chain seq x y z
N MET A 1 -14.03 14.17 -10.63
CA MET A 1 -13.78 13.25 -9.53
C MET A 1 -12.38 12.66 -9.55
N ARG A 2 -11.94 12.16 -10.69
CA ARG A 2 -10.58 11.65 -10.90
C ARG A 2 -9.50 12.68 -10.54
N ARG A 3 -9.72 13.94 -10.94
CA ARG A 3 -8.80 15.07 -10.70
C ARG A 3 -8.62 15.34 -9.19
N LYS A 4 -9.72 15.32 -8.42
CA LYS A 4 -9.68 15.53 -6.96
C LYS A 4 -8.91 14.42 -6.23
N ILE A 5 -9.02 13.20 -6.69
CA ILE A 5 -8.32 12.06 -6.11
C ILE A 5 -6.84 12.16 -6.42
N SER A 6 -6.49 12.51 -7.65
CA SER A 6 -5.09 12.72 -8.04
C SER A 6 -4.43 13.83 -7.22
N GLU A 7 -5.15 14.92 -6.97
CA GLU A 7 -4.67 16.02 -6.14
C GLU A 7 -4.39 15.56 -4.69
N LYS A 8 -5.30 14.77 -4.13
CA LYS A 8 -5.14 14.22 -2.78
C LYS A 8 -3.95 13.25 -2.69
N LEU A 9 -3.71 12.48 -3.74
CA LEU A 9 -2.56 11.59 -3.81
C LEU A 9 -1.26 12.38 -3.81
N VAL A 10 -1.20 13.47 -4.55
CA VAL A 10 -0.04 14.35 -4.59
C VAL A 10 0.18 15.03 -3.23
N GLU A 11 -0.90 15.48 -2.58
CA GLU A 11 -0.82 16.02 -1.22
C GLU A 11 -0.26 15.00 -0.23
N TRP A 12 -0.75 13.76 -0.30
CA TRP A 12 -0.25 12.67 0.54
C TRP A 12 1.24 12.42 0.27
N GLN A 13 1.64 12.40 -0.99
CA GLN A 13 3.04 12.19 -1.40
C GLN A 13 3.98 13.20 -0.74
N ASN A 14 3.54 14.45 -0.63
CA ASN A 14 4.36 15.54 -0.12
C ASN A 14 4.22 15.77 1.39
N ARG A 15 3.35 15.03 2.05
CA ARG A 15 3.09 15.21 3.49
C ARG A 15 4.23 14.61 4.32
N LYS A 16 4.71 15.38 5.29
CA LYS A 16 5.66 14.89 6.29
C LYS A 16 4.91 14.02 7.32
N GLY A 17 5.54 12.92 7.76
CA GLY A 17 4.91 12.00 8.71
C GLY A 17 3.69 11.28 8.16
N ARG A 18 3.65 11.05 6.86
CA ARG A 18 2.52 10.37 6.21
C ARG A 18 2.42 8.91 6.61
N HIS A 19 1.19 8.45 6.72
CA HIS A 19 0.89 7.03 6.89
C HIS A 19 0.92 6.31 5.54
N PRO A 20 1.15 4.98 5.53
CA PRO A 20 0.85 4.19 4.35
C PRO A 20 -0.59 4.42 3.90
N LEU A 21 -0.79 4.58 2.62
CA LEU A 21 -2.09 4.89 2.06
C LEU A 21 -2.83 3.61 1.70
N ILE A 22 -4.07 3.47 2.17
CA ILE A 22 -4.92 2.33 1.80
C ILE A 22 -6.05 2.83 0.89
N LEU A 23 -6.06 2.35 -0.35
CA LEU A 23 -7.11 2.62 -1.30
C LEU A 23 -8.14 1.50 -1.23
N ARG A 24 -9.29 1.78 -0.65
CA ARG A 24 -10.39 0.83 -0.51
C ARG A 24 -11.45 1.10 -1.56
N GLY A 25 -12.08 0.07 -2.03
CA GLY A 25 -13.17 0.20 -2.99
C GLY A 25 -13.44 -1.11 -3.71
N ALA A 26 -14.50 -1.13 -4.53
CA ALA A 26 -14.83 -2.28 -5.35
C ALA A 26 -13.73 -2.56 -6.36
N ARG A 27 -13.66 -3.80 -6.84
CA ARG A 27 -12.78 -4.15 -7.95
C ARG A 27 -13.11 -3.29 -9.18
N GLN A 28 -12.11 -3.04 -9.99
CA GLN A 28 -12.26 -2.35 -11.29
C GLN A 28 -12.68 -0.88 -11.22
N VAL A 29 -12.42 -0.20 -10.10
CA VAL A 29 -12.69 1.25 -10.00
C VAL A 29 -11.47 2.12 -10.36
N GLY A 30 -10.43 1.53 -10.98
CA GLY A 30 -9.27 2.27 -11.45
C GLY A 30 -8.21 2.58 -10.40
N LYS A 31 -8.21 1.89 -9.26
CA LYS A 31 -7.21 2.09 -8.20
C LYS A 31 -5.78 1.89 -8.70
N THR A 32 -5.55 0.79 -9.39
CA THR A 32 -4.23 0.45 -9.94
C THR A 32 -3.75 1.51 -10.93
N PHE A 33 -4.63 1.98 -11.79
CA PHE A 33 -4.30 3.02 -12.76
C PHE A 33 -3.86 4.31 -12.08
N LEU A 34 -4.57 4.73 -11.02
CA LEU A 34 -4.22 5.95 -10.28
C LEU A 34 -2.87 5.85 -9.59
N VAL A 35 -2.56 4.69 -9.03
CA VAL A 35 -1.27 4.46 -8.39
C VAL A 35 -0.15 4.46 -9.42
N ARG A 36 -0.37 3.87 -10.59
CA ARG A 36 0.61 3.89 -11.68
C ARG A 36 0.85 5.31 -12.20
N GLU A 37 -0.19 6.15 -12.25
CA GLU A 37 -0.02 7.57 -12.54
C GLU A 37 0.84 8.26 -11.48
N LEU A 38 0.55 8.02 -10.21
CA LEU A 38 1.35 8.56 -9.11
C LEU A 38 2.81 8.12 -9.20
N ALA A 39 3.04 6.88 -9.61
CA ALA A 39 4.37 6.29 -9.72
C ALA A 39 5.27 7.01 -10.72
N THR A 40 4.72 7.71 -11.69
CA THR A 40 5.51 8.46 -12.67
C THR A 40 6.35 9.56 -12.02
N GLY A 41 5.99 10.01 -10.82
CA GLY A 41 6.75 10.99 -10.05
C GLY A 41 7.85 10.40 -9.17
N PHE A 42 8.04 9.09 -9.19
CA PHE A 42 9.05 8.39 -8.39
C PHE A 42 10.16 7.83 -9.27
N ASP A 43 11.37 7.76 -8.73
CA ASP A 43 12.51 7.19 -9.44
C ASP A 43 12.43 5.67 -9.53
N ASN A 44 11.85 5.03 -8.50
CA ASN A 44 11.68 3.59 -8.45
C ASN A 44 10.23 3.25 -8.12
N TYR A 45 9.72 2.21 -8.74
CA TYR A 45 8.35 1.73 -8.51
C TYR A 45 8.32 0.22 -8.44
N LEU A 46 7.78 -0.31 -7.35
CA LEU A 46 7.54 -1.74 -7.19
C LEU A 46 6.05 -1.97 -6.96
N GLU A 47 5.43 -2.73 -7.86
CA GLU A 47 4.05 -3.17 -7.74
C GLU A 47 4.02 -4.66 -7.40
N VAL A 48 3.40 -4.99 -6.28
CA VAL A 48 3.22 -6.38 -5.83
C VAL A 48 1.72 -6.69 -5.88
N ASN A 49 1.35 -7.69 -6.66
CA ASN A 49 -0.03 -8.15 -6.76
C ASN A 49 -0.16 -9.51 -6.05
N PHE A 50 -0.86 -9.51 -4.91
CA PHE A 50 -1.00 -10.73 -4.10
C PHE A 50 -1.96 -11.76 -4.67
N GLU A 51 -2.83 -11.36 -5.60
CA GLU A 51 -3.66 -12.31 -6.35
C GLU A 51 -2.81 -13.14 -7.32
N GLU A 52 -1.84 -12.50 -7.95
CA GLU A 52 -0.95 -13.16 -8.91
C GLU A 52 0.13 -14.01 -8.23
N ASP A 53 0.69 -13.50 -7.13
CA ASP A 53 1.74 -14.19 -6.38
C ASP A 53 1.56 -13.97 -4.87
N GLY A 54 0.79 -14.86 -4.24
CA GLY A 54 0.56 -14.83 -2.81
C GLY A 54 1.80 -15.17 -1.97
N SER A 55 2.80 -15.81 -2.57
CA SER A 55 4.01 -16.20 -1.86
C SER A 55 4.84 -15.00 -1.40
N VAL A 56 4.65 -13.84 -2.00
CA VAL A 56 5.32 -12.60 -1.59
C VAL A 56 4.96 -12.21 -0.16
N SER A 57 3.80 -12.64 0.34
CA SER A 57 3.42 -12.41 1.74
C SER A 57 4.47 -12.88 2.74
N GLU A 58 5.22 -13.93 2.42
CA GLU A 58 6.29 -14.46 3.26
C GLU A 58 7.37 -13.43 3.57
N LEU A 59 7.63 -12.52 2.64
CA LEU A 59 8.64 -11.49 2.80
C LEU A 59 8.25 -10.43 3.85
N PHE A 60 6.96 -10.36 4.19
CA PHE A 60 6.41 -9.40 5.13
C PHE A 60 6.28 -9.95 6.56
N LYS A 61 6.75 -11.14 6.83
CA LYS A 61 6.69 -11.74 8.17
C LYS A 61 7.60 -11.06 9.19
N SER A 62 8.65 -10.40 8.72
CA SER A 62 9.52 -9.63 9.59
C SER A 62 8.81 -8.39 10.13
N LYS A 63 8.99 -8.09 11.40
CA LYS A 63 8.50 -6.87 12.02
C LYS A 63 9.38 -5.65 11.73
N ASN A 64 10.47 -5.85 11.01
CA ASN A 64 11.39 -4.80 10.65
C ASN A 64 11.21 -4.43 9.17
N PRO A 65 10.69 -3.21 8.86
CA PRO A 65 10.51 -2.78 7.47
C PRO A 65 11.80 -2.76 6.67
N GLN A 66 12.94 -2.53 7.30
CA GLN A 66 14.23 -2.58 6.62
C GLN A 66 14.50 -3.97 6.05
N THR A 67 14.27 -5.02 6.85
CA THR A 67 14.40 -6.40 6.40
C THR A 67 13.44 -6.73 5.27
N VAL A 68 12.18 -6.29 5.39
CA VAL A 68 11.17 -6.48 4.34
C VAL A 68 11.64 -5.83 3.03
N CYS A 69 12.13 -4.61 3.10
CA CYS A 69 12.62 -3.90 1.92
C CYS A 69 13.83 -4.58 1.28
N GLU A 70 14.75 -5.07 2.08
CA GLU A 70 15.93 -5.80 1.60
C GLU A 70 15.51 -7.07 0.85
N LEU A 71 14.53 -7.81 1.37
CA LEU A 71 14.00 -9.00 0.72
C LEU A 71 13.27 -8.66 -0.58
N LEU A 72 12.50 -7.58 -0.60
CA LEU A 72 11.84 -7.11 -1.81
C LEU A 72 12.84 -6.66 -2.87
N GLU A 73 13.86 -5.92 -2.49
CA GLU A 73 14.95 -5.53 -3.39
C GLU A 73 15.65 -6.74 -3.99
N ALA A 74 15.92 -7.75 -3.18
CA ALA A 74 16.57 -8.98 -3.64
C ALA A 74 15.69 -9.76 -4.62
N LYS A 75 14.39 -9.82 -4.39
CA LYS A 75 13.46 -10.58 -5.24
C LYS A 75 13.13 -9.85 -6.54
N PHE A 76 12.87 -8.57 -6.48
CA PHE A 76 12.34 -7.78 -7.62
C PHE A 76 13.37 -6.88 -8.29
N ASP A 77 14.52 -6.74 -7.71
CA ASP A 77 15.60 -5.88 -8.22
C ASP A 77 15.16 -4.41 -8.40
N VAL A 78 14.39 -3.91 -7.43
CA VAL A 78 13.93 -2.52 -7.38
C VAL A 78 14.40 -1.88 -6.09
N PRO A 79 15.22 -0.81 -6.13
CA PRO A 79 15.68 -0.15 -4.90
C PRO A 79 14.54 0.47 -4.10
N MET A 80 14.59 0.29 -2.79
CA MET A 80 13.63 0.88 -1.84
C MET A 80 14.30 2.05 -1.12
N VAL A 81 14.22 3.23 -1.72
CA VAL A 81 14.87 4.45 -1.21
C VAL A 81 13.81 5.42 -0.69
N ASP A 82 13.99 5.91 0.52
CA ASP A 82 13.07 6.88 1.13
C ASP A 82 12.94 8.13 0.26
N GLY A 83 11.71 8.53 -0.02
CA GLY A 83 11.40 9.70 -0.84
C GLY A 83 11.53 9.49 -2.35
N LYS A 84 12.13 8.39 -2.80
CA LYS A 84 12.37 8.13 -4.23
C LYS A 84 11.68 6.89 -4.76
N SER A 85 11.29 5.98 -3.88
CA SER A 85 10.64 4.73 -4.27
C SER A 85 9.19 4.71 -3.81
N LEU A 86 8.32 4.15 -4.65
CA LEU A 86 6.93 3.88 -4.33
C LEU A 86 6.72 2.37 -4.29
N LEU A 87 6.27 1.88 -3.14
CA LEU A 87 5.86 0.48 -2.98
C LEU A 87 4.34 0.40 -3.06
N PHE A 88 3.83 -0.35 -4.02
CA PHE A 88 2.41 -0.56 -4.19
C PHE A 88 2.06 -2.02 -3.93
N LEU A 89 1.18 -2.24 -2.94
CA LEU A 89 0.68 -3.56 -2.55
C LEU A 89 -0.75 -3.69 -3.04
N ASP A 90 -0.94 -4.34 -4.19
CA ASP A 90 -2.24 -4.50 -4.83
C ASP A 90 -2.91 -5.82 -4.44
N GLU A 91 -4.23 -5.85 -4.50
CA GLU A 91 -5.05 -6.99 -4.12
C GLU A 91 -4.74 -7.48 -2.70
N LEU A 92 -4.72 -6.53 -1.75
CA LEU A 92 -4.31 -6.77 -0.36
C LEU A 92 -5.17 -7.82 0.35
N GLN A 93 -6.43 -8.00 -0.07
CA GLN A 93 -7.31 -9.01 0.50
C GLN A 93 -6.80 -10.45 0.26
N ASP A 94 -6.00 -10.66 -0.77
CA ASP A 94 -5.41 -11.97 -1.09
C ASP A 94 -4.06 -12.20 -0.39
N ALA A 95 -3.56 -11.18 0.32
CA ALA A 95 -2.34 -11.28 1.11
C ALA A 95 -2.60 -11.93 2.47
N GLU A 96 -1.54 -12.51 3.04
CA GLU A 96 -1.61 -12.97 4.43
C GLU A 96 -1.71 -11.78 5.41
N PRO A 97 -2.28 -11.98 6.61
CA PRO A 97 -2.43 -10.90 7.60
C PRO A 97 -1.13 -10.18 7.97
N CYS A 98 0.01 -10.83 7.85
CA CYS A 98 1.30 -10.22 8.16
C CYS A 98 1.61 -9.02 7.25
N VAL A 99 1.11 -9.01 6.02
CA VAL A 99 1.30 -7.88 5.09
C VAL A 99 0.58 -6.64 5.64
N LEU A 100 -0.63 -6.82 6.09
CA LEU A 100 -1.42 -5.73 6.65
C LEU A 100 -0.80 -5.19 7.94
N GLU A 101 -0.32 -6.08 8.80
CA GLU A 101 0.39 -5.68 10.03
C GLU A 101 1.68 -4.93 9.71
N SER A 102 2.36 -5.27 8.63
CA SER A 102 3.60 -4.61 8.22
C SER A 102 3.42 -3.13 7.91
N LEU A 103 2.23 -2.71 7.48
CA LEU A 103 1.94 -1.30 7.20
C LEU A 103 2.17 -0.43 8.43
N ARG A 104 1.82 -0.94 9.61
CA ARG A 104 2.07 -0.27 10.87
C ARG A 104 3.56 -0.08 11.11
N TYR A 105 4.35 -1.11 10.86
CA TYR A 105 5.79 -1.05 11.07
C TYR A 105 6.48 -0.09 10.08
N PHE A 106 6.00 -0.01 8.85
CA PHE A 106 6.47 0.99 7.89
C PHE A 106 6.22 2.40 8.40
N TYR A 107 5.04 2.64 8.95
CA TYR A 107 4.73 3.95 9.52
C TYR A 107 5.62 4.29 10.71
N GLU A 108 5.80 3.35 11.63
CA GLU A 108 6.54 3.59 12.87
C GLU A 108 8.06 3.68 12.67
N LYS A 109 8.62 2.85 11.78
CA LYS A 109 10.07 2.68 11.66
C LYS A 109 10.66 3.22 10.36
N ARG A 110 9.86 3.36 9.33
CA ARG A 110 10.33 3.86 8.03
C ARG A 110 9.31 4.77 7.35
N PRO A 111 8.94 5.90 7.97
CA PRO A 111 7.91 6.78 7.43
C PRO A 111 8.34 7.51 6.15
N GLY A 112 9.63 7.54 5.82
CA GLY A 112 10.14 8.14 4.61
C GLY A 112 9.79 7.38 3.34
N LEU A 113 9.55 6.07 3.44
CA LEU A 113 9.17 5.26 2.28
C LEU A 113 7.69 5.45 1.95
N HIS A 114 7.39 5.67 0.69
CA HIS A 114 6.01 5.80 0.22
C HIS A 114 5.42 4.41 -0.03
N VAL A 115 4.39 4.08 0.73
CA VAL A 115 3.70 2.78 0.63
C VAL A 115 2.22 3.03 0.34
N VAL A 116 1.72 2.42 -0.72
CA VAL A 116 0.29 2.41 -1.07
C VAL A 116 -0.18 0.97 -1.11
N ALA A 117 -1.31 0.71 -0.49
CA ALA A 117 -1.97 -0.59 -0.55
C ALA A 117 -3.38 -0.42 -1.11
N ALA A 118 -3.83 -1.37 -1.88
CA ALA A 118 -5.17 -1.35 -2.47
C ALA A 118 -5.84 -2.71 -2.32
N GLY A 119 -7.15 -2.70 -2.15
CA GLY A 119 -7.91 -3.94 -2.05
C GLY A 119 -9.42 -3.71 -2.04
N SER A 120 -10.18 -4.79 -2.18
CA SER A 120 -11.63 -4.76 -2.07
C SER A 120 -12.05 -4.52 -0.61
N LEU A 121 -12.94 -3.55 -0.40
CA LEU A 121 -13.39 -3.20 0.95
C LEU A 121 -14.03 -4.39 1.69
N LEU A 122 -14.91 -5.12 1.02
CA LEU A 122 -15.62 -6.25 1.63
C LEU A 122 -14.66 -7.36 2.02
N GLU A 123 -13.72 -7.68 1.15
CA GLU A 123 -12.73 -8.73 1.41
C GLU A 123 -11.72 -8.31 2.48
N LEU A 124 -11.33 -7.04 2.51
CA LEU A 124 -10.49 -6.49 3.58
C LEU A 124 -11.18 -6.58 4.94
N LEU A 125 -12.47 -6.25 5.01
CA LEU A 125 -13.24 -6.38 6.24
C LEU A 125 -13.30 -7.83 6.72
N ARG A 126 -13.47 -8.79 5.81
CA ARG A 126 -13.45 -10.22 6.16
C ARG A 126 -12.08 -10.64 6.70
N ALA A 127 -11.00 -10.13 6.14
CA ALA A 127 -9.66 -10.42 6.60
C ALA A 127 -9.36 -9.80 7.98
N TRP A 128 -9.99 -8.66 8.29
CA TRP A 128 -9.71 -7.90 9.51
C TRP A 128 -10.61 -8.27 10.69
N MET A 129 -11.87 -8.63 10.43
CA MET A 129 -12.85 -8.89 11.49
C MET A 129 -12.44 -9.99 12.46
N PRO A 130 -11.78 -11.09 12.05
CA PRO A 130 -11.38 -12.13 13.00
C PRO A 130 -10.33 -11.70 14.01
N THR A 131 -9.53 -10.70 13.71
CA THR A 131 -8.40 -10.31 14.54
C THR A 131 -8.69 -9.11 15.44
N ARG A 132 -9.77 -8.36 15.20
CA ARG A 132 -10.16 -7.14 15.92
C ARG A 132 -9.01 -6.15 16.18
N ARG A 133 -7.88 -6.33 15.52
CA ARG A 133 -6.77 -5.43 15.66
C ARG A 133 -7.05 -4.16 14.89
N ARG A 134 -6.87 -3.03 15.55
CA ARG A 134 -6.85 -1.75 14.88
C ARG A 134 -5.66 -1.74 13.93
N VAL A 135 -5.91 -2.10 12.71
CA VAL A 135 -5.00 -1.75 11.66
C VAL A 135 -4.98 -0.24 11.59
N ILE A 136 -3.81 0.34 11.44
CA ILE A 136 -3.70 1.74 11.11
C ILE A 136 -4.38 1.90 9.76
N CYS A 137 -5.66 2.15 9.84
CA CYS A 137 -6.35 2.67 8.69
C CYS A 137 -5.90 4.13 8.60
N PRO A 138 -5.18 4.51 7.56
CA PRO A 138 -5.07 5.94 7.31
C PRO A 138 -6.49 6.40 7.04
N SER A 139 -7.10 6.92 8.07
CA SER A 139 -8.46 7.43 8.09
C SER A 139 -8.73 8.51 7.06
N GLN A 140 -7.75 8.81 6.23
CA GLN A 140 -7.73 10.00 5.42
C GLN A 140 -8.08 9.76 3.97
N PHE A 141 -8.18 8.50 3.55
CA PHE A 141 -8.46 8.21 2.16
C PHE A 141 -9.42 7.05 2.01
N ASP A 142 -10.68 7.39 1.85
CA ASP A 142 -11.73 6.43 1.58
C ASP A 142 -12.07 6.48 0.10
N CYS A 143 -11.80 5.39 -0.60
CA CYS A 143 -12.15 5.26 -2.01
C CYS A 143 -13.67 5.15 -2.24
N SER A 144 -14.47 5.17 -1.19
CA SER A 144 -15.91 5.25 -1.35
C SER A 144 -16.32 6.52 -2.11
N ALA A 145 -15.51 7.57 -2.06
CA ALA A 145 -15.70 8.78 -2.85
C ALA A 145 -15.56 8.55 -4.37
N TRP A 146 -15.09 7.39 -4.80
CA TRP A 146 -14.99 7.02 -6.23
C TRP A 146 -16.27 6.47 -6.79
N ARG A 147 -17.22 6.20 -5.93
CA ARG A 147 -18.51 5.71 -6.37
C ARG A 147 -19.35 6.87 -6.89
N ALA A 148 -19.21 7.14 -8.10
CA ALA A 148 -20.21 7.98 -8.74
C ALA A 148 -20.34 7.59 -10.18
#